data_171ef6b154a923cc5c45e3581383a615
#
_entry.id   171ef6b154a923cc5c45e3581383a615
#
_cell.length_a   1.000
_cell.length_b   1.000
_cell.length_c   1.000
_cell.angle_alpha   90.00
_cell.angle_beta   90.00
_cell.angle_gamma   90.00
#
_symmetry.space_group_name_H-M   'P 1'
#
loop_
_entity.id
_entity.type
_entity.pdbx_description
1 polymer ?
#
loop_
_entity_poly.entity_id
_entity_poly.type
_entity_poly.pdbx_seq_one_letter_code
_entity_poly.pdbx_strand_id
1 'polypeptide(L)'
;MIRLRATSFADAADLRAYNRALQSGRTGRQALEVGDNGIGAWGKSTVAGTGPCVALSPHFSGFRPGRILRVTFGEKFVDCDVRDIGPEEVVDLNPDACAELGLKPPVSTFVDVAWL
;
A
#
# COMPACT_ATOMS: atom_id res chain seq x y z
N MET A 1 0.65 -19.92 -3.27
CA MET A 1 0.06 -18.85 -2.43
C MET A 1 0.95 -18.65 -1.23
N ILE A 2 1.26 -17.42 -0.90
CA ILE A 2 2.17 -17.06 0.20
C ILE A 2 1.39 -16.22 1.20
N ARG A 3 1.55 -16.52 2.50
CA ARG A 3 0.93 -15.73 3.55
C ARG A 3 1.85 -14.60 3.98
N LEU A 4 1.33 -13.37 3.96
CA LEU A 4 2.05 -12.17 4.38
C LEU A 4 1.25 -11.40 5.42
N ARG A 5 1.96 -10.66 6.25
CA ARG A 5 1.33 -9.62 7.06
C ARG A 5 0.85 -8.50 6.15
N ALA A 6 -0.39 -8.06 6.36
CA ALA A 6 -0.95 -6.93 5.63
C ALA A 6 -0.99 -5.70 6.54
N THR A 7 -0.58 -4.59 5.98
CA THR A 7 -0.69 -3.25 6.54
C THR A 7 -1.43 -2.35 5.55
N SER A 8 -1.60 -1.08 5.85
CA SER A 8 -2.28 -0.13 4.97
C SER A 8 -1.49 1.16 4.84
N PHE A 9 -1.64 1.86 3.71
CA PHE A 9 -0.95 3.11 3.44
C PHE A 9 -1.81 4.04 2.58
N ALA A 10 -1.39 5.30 2.45
CA ALA A 10 -2.02 6.34 1.62
C ALA A 10 -3.49 6.61 1.97
N ASP A 11 -3.91 6.31 3.20
CA ASP A 11 -5.24 6.70 3.67
C ASP A 11 -5.29 8.20 4.02
N ALA A 12 -6.48 8.70 4.34
CA ALA A 12 -6.66 10.11 4.65
C ALA A 12 -5.81 10.58 5.83
N ALA A 13 -5.58 9.73 6.84
CA ALA A 13 -4.75 10.07 7.99
C ALA A 13 -3.28 10.19 7.59
N ASP A 14 -2.78 9.29 6.75
CA ASP A 14 -1.41 9.35 6.23
C ASP A 14 -1.17 10.61 5.40
N LEU A 15 -2.11 10.97 4.52
CA LEU A 15 -2.02 12.16 3.70
C LEU A 15 -2.04 13.44 4.55
N ARG A 16 -2.89 13.48 5.57
CA ARG A 16 -2.95 14.62 6.50
C ARG A 16 -1.66 14.77 7.30
N ALA A 17 -1.08 13.66 7.76
CA ALA A 17 0.17 13.67 8.51
C ALA A 17 1.33 14.21 7.67
N TYR A 18 1.41 13.77 6.40
CA TYR A 18 2.39 14.29 5.45
C TYR A 18 2.24 15.81 5.24
N ASN A 19 1.03 16.26 4.95
CA ASN A 19 0.76 17.67 4.69
C ASN A 19 1.03 18.54 5.92
N ARG A 20 0.68 18.10 7.12
CA ARG A 20 1.00 18.81 8.36
C ARG A 20 2.49 18.93 8.59
N ALA A 21 3.25 17.88 8.29
CA ALA A 21 4.70 17.92 8.40
C ALA A 21 5.31 18.96 7.45
N LEU A 22 4.85 19.02 6.20
CA LEU A 22 5.28 20.05 5.25
C LEU A 22 4.94 21.45 5.75
N GLN A 23 3.73 21.65 6.26
CA GLN A 23 3.28 22.95 6.79
C GLN A 23 4.09 23.40 8.02
N SER A 24 4.63 22.46 8.79
CA SER A 24 5.50 22.75 9.93
C SER A 24 6.96 23.03 9.55
N GLY A 25 7.29 23.04 8.26
CA GLY A 25 8.62 23.35 7.74
C GLY A 25 9.52 22.16 7.50
N ARG A 26 9.01 20.92 7.64
CA ARG A 26 9.78 19.71 7.32
C ARG A 26 9.94 19.56 5.81
N THR A 27 11.04 18.93 5.40
CA THR A 27 11.26 18.56 3.99
C THR A 27 10.30 17.44 3.57
N GLY A 28 10.15 17.23 2.26
CA GLY A 28 9.36 16.12 1.75
C GLY A 28 9.83 14.76 2.27
N ARG A 29 11.16 14.56 2.35
CA ARG A 29 11.73 13.33 2.93
C ARG A 29 11.34 13.14 4.40
N GLN A 30 11.43 14.20 5.20
CA GLN A 30 11.04 14.14 6.61
C GLN A 30 9.54 13.90 6.77
N ALA A 31 8.72 14.50 5.91
CA ALA A 31 7.27 14.30 5.92
C ALA A 31 6.89 12.85 5.60
N LEU A 32 7.64 12.16 4.72
CA LEU A 32 7.42 10.75 4.40
C LEU A 32 7.72 9.82 5.58
N GLU A 33 8.49 10.25 6.56
CA GLU A 33 8.74 9.46 7.78
C GLU A 33 7.52 9.37 8.69
N VAL A 34 6.58 10.30 8.59
CA VAL A 34 5.39 10.38 9.45
C VAL A 34 4.07 10.20 8.70
N GLY A 35 4.07 10.23 7.38
CA GLY A 35 2.88 10.10 6.55
C GLY A 35 3.21 9.69 5.13
N ASP A 36 2.25 9.81 4.23
CA ASP A 36 2.35 9.39 2.83
C ASP A 36 1.90 10.52 1.91
N ASN A 37 2.62 10.73 0.80
CA ASN A 37 2.28 11.77 -0.17
C ASN A 37 1.25 11.33 -1.21
N GLY A 38 0.83 10.07 -1.19
CA GLY A 38 -0.15 9.52 -2.13
C GLY A 38 0.40 9.22 -3.52
N ILE A 39 1.73 9.16 -3.67
CA ILE A 39 2.40 8.89 -4.94
C ILE A 39 3.36 7.72 -4.74
N GLY A 40 3.23 6.69 -5.58
CA GLY A 40 4.11 5.53 -5.53
C GLY A 40 5.50 5.80 -6.08
N ALA A 41 6.39 4.82 -5.95
CA ALA A 41 7.81 4.91 -6.31
C ALA A 41 8.06 5.29 -7.78
N TRP A 42 7.08 5.00 -8.65
CA TRP A 42 7.20 5.26 -10.11
C TRP A 42 6.26 6.37 -10.57
N GLY A 43 5.78 7.22 -9.65
CA GLY A 43 5.01 8.42 -9.95
C GLY A 43 3.51 8.21 -10.13
N LYS A 44 2.99 7.00 -9.94
CA LYS A 44 1.55 6.72 -10.05
C LYS A 44 0.86 6.97 -8.72
N SER A 45 -0.32 7.59 -8.75
CA SER A 45 -1.11 7.87 -7.54
C SER A 45 -1.55 6.58 -6.84
N THR A 46 -1.53 6.59 -5.51
CA THR A 46 -1.92 5.45 -4.66
C THR A 46 -3.15 5.74 -3.81
N VAL A 47 -3.70 6.96 -3.87
CA VAL A 47 -4.83 7.37 -3.04
C VAL A 47 -6.13 6.67 -3.40
N ALA A 48 -7.14 6.79 -2.54
CA ALA A 48 -8.48 6.28 -2.80
C ALA A 48 -9.03 6.79 -4.14
N GLY A 49 -9.66 5.89 -4.90
CA GLY A 49 -10.24 6.20 -6.21
C GLY A 49 -9.31 5.99 -7.40
N THR A 50 -8.04 5.63 -7.16
CA THR A 50 -7.07 5.40 -8.25
C THR A 50 -6.91 3.93 -8.64
N GLY A 51 -7.67 3.06 -8.01
CA GLY A 51 -7.65 1.62 -8.20
C GLY A 51 -6.83 0.88 -7.14
N PRO A 52 -7.10 -0.41 -6.92
CA PRO A 52 -6.39 -1.19 -5.92
C PRO A 52 -4.92 -1.35 -6.26
N CYS A 53 -4.06 -1.06 -5.31
CA CYS A 53 -2.62 -1.23 -5.46
C CYS A 53 -1.96 -1.61 -4.13
N VAL A 54 -0.73 -2.08 -4.24
CA VAL A 54 0.09 -2.47 -3.09
C VAL A 54 1.47 -1.83 -3.15
N ALA A 55 2.06 -1.63 -1.98
CA ALA A 55 3.49 -1.50 -1.81
C ALA A 55 4.05 -2.86 -1.39
N LEU A 56 5.15 -3.27 -2.00
CA LEU A 56 5.74 -4.59 -1.80
C LEU A 56 7.26 -4.49 -1.82
N SER A 57 7.93 -5.36 -1.06
CA SER A 57 9.40 -5.40 -1.07
C SER A 57 9.93 -5.79 -2.45
N PRO A 58 10.98 -5.10 -2.94
CA PRO A 58 11.67 -5.52 -4.17
C PRO A 58 12.32 -6.90 -4.06
N HIS A 59 12.54 -7.38 -2.84
CA HIS A 59 13.10 -8.72 -2.58
C HIS A 59 12.05 -9.84 -2.63
N PHE A 60 10.77 -9.48 -2.71
CA PHE A 60 9.71 -10.49 -2.87
C PHE A 60 9.85 -11.17 -4.22
N SER A 61 9.87 -12.50 -4.22
CA SER A 61 10.08 -13.29 -5.43
C SER A 61 9.07 -12.94 -6.51
N GLY A 62 9.54 -12.59 -7.69
CA GLY A 62 8.70 -12.19 -8.82
C GLY A 62 8.31 -10.72 -8.83
N PHE A 63 8.84 -9.92 -7.93
CA PHE A 63 8.56 -8.47 -7.89
C PHE A 63 8.88 -7.80 -9.22
N ARG A 64 7.90 -7.03 -9.73
CA ARG A 64 8.07 -6.07 -10.83
C ARG A 64 7.10 -4.91 -10.66
N PRO A 65 7.51 -3.68 -10.96
CA PRO A 65 6.58 -2.55 -11.02
C PRO A 65 5.39 -2.85 -11.92
N GLY A 66 4.17 -2.59 -11.45
CA GLY A 66 2.95 -2.78 -12.23
C GLY A 66 2.45 -4.21 -12.36
N ARG A 67 3.20 -5.20 -11.90
CA ARG A 67 2.73 -6.60 -11.93
C ARG A 67 1.51 -6.76 -11.03
N ILE A 68 0.58 -7.62 -11.44
CA ILE A 68 -0.67 -7.84 -10.71
C ILE A 68 -0.50 -8.93 -9.66
N LEU A 69 -0.77 -8.57 -8.41
CA LEU A 69 -0.78 -9.45 -7.26
C LEU A 69 -2.22 -9.68 -6.81
N ARG A 70 -2.65 -10.91 -6.71
CA ARG A 70 -3.94 -11.22 -6.07
C ARG A 70 -3.75 -11.32 -4.57
N VAL A 71 -4.51 -10.55 -3.83
CA VAL A 71 -4.55 -10.55 -2.36
C VAL A 71 -5.88 -11.13 -1.92
N THR A 72 -5.84 -12.15 -1.08
CA THR A 72 -7.03 -12.84 -0.58
C THR A 72 -7.11 -12.70 0.94
N PHE A 73 -8.28 -12.28 1.42
CA PHE A 73 -8.60 -12.21 2.83
C PHE A 73 -9.95 -12.88 3.09
N GLY A 74 -9.92 -14.06 3.73
CA GLY A 74 -11.12 -14.86 3.89
C GLY A 74 -11.69 -15.30 2.54
N GLU A 75 -12.96 -14.95 2.30
CA GLU A 75 -13.65 -15.27 1.04
C GLU A 75 -13.54 -14.17 -0.03
N LYS A 76 -12.87 -13.06 0.31
CA LYS A 76 -12.71 -11.92 -0.59
C LYS A 76 -11.32 -11.89 -1.19
N PHE A 77 -11.22 -11.41 -2.41
CA PHE A 77 -9.94 -11.15 -3.05
C PHE A 77 -9.98 -9.84 -3.84
N VAL A 78 -8.81 -9.32 -4.11
CA VAL A 78 -8.62 -8.14 -4.96
C VAL A 78 -7.33 -8.29 -5.75
N ASP A 79 -7.37 -7.88 -7.00
CA ASP A 79 -6.20 -7.85 -7.87
C ASP A 79 -5.61 -6.46 -7.86
N CYS A 80 -4.36 -6.36 -7.42
CA CYS A 80 -3.67 -5.10 -7.17
C CYS A 80 -2.42 -5.00 -8.03
N ASP A 81 -2.19 -3.86 -8.66
CA ASP A 81 -0.88 -3.61 -9.25
C ASP A 81 0.14 -3.17 -8.18
N VAL A 82 1.39 -3.56 -8.37
CA VAL A 82 2.50 -3.10 -7.53
C VAL A 82 2.83 -1.67 -7.92
N ARG A 83 2.57 -0.71 -7.04
CA ARG A 83 2.70 0.72 -7.33
C ARG A 83 3.73 1.42 -6.48
N ASP A 84 4.20 0.75 -5.42
CA ASP A 84 5.17 1.33 -4.51
C ASP A 84 6.08 0.25 -3.90
N ILE A 85 7.14 0.70 -3.25
CA ILE A 85 8.10 -0.15 -2.56
C ILE A 85 7.75 -0.15 -1.07
N GLY A 86 7.65 -1.35 -0.51
CA GLY A 86 7.32 -1.54 0.90
C GLY A 86 8.37 -2.33 1.67
N PRO A 87 8.16 -2.51 2.98
CA PRO A 87 9.04 -3.30 3.83
C PRO A 87 8.97 -4.79 3.51
N GLU A 88 10.00 -5.52 3.93
CA GLU A 88 10.06 -6.97 3.74
C GLU A 88 8.98 -7.69 4.54
N GLU A 89 8.53 -8.83 4.02
CA GLU A 89 7.54 -9.72 4.65
C GLU A 89 6.17 -9.08 4.91
N VAL A 90 5.90 -7.94 4.27
CA VAL A 90 4.65 -7.19 4.40
C VAL A 90 4.10 -6.88 3.02
N VAL A 91 2.79 -6.96 2.87
CA VAL A 91 2.06 -6.34 1.77
C VAL A 91 1.30 -5.14 2.31
N ASP A 92 1.56 -3.96 1.76
CA ASP A 92 0.96 -2.71 2.20
C ASP A 92 -0.15 -2.33 1.23
N LEU A 93 -1.38 -2.23 1.73
CA LEU A 93 -2.60 -2.11 0.92
C LEU A 93 -3.05 -0.66 0.87
N ASN A 94 -3.34 -0.14 -0.33
CA ASN A 94 -3.93 1.18 -0.46
C ASN A 94 -5.42 1.16 -0.04
N PRO A 95 -6.09 2.34 0.08
CA PRO A 95 -7.49 2.38 0.50
C PRO A 95 -8.44 1.57 -0.38
N ASP A 96 -8.24 1.56 -1.70
CA ASP A 96 -9.11 0.81 -2.62
C ASP A 96 -8.96 -0.70 -2.42
N ALA A 97 -7.75 -1.19 -2.23
CA ALA A 97 -7.52 -2.61 -1.91
C ALA A 97 -8.15 -2.99 -0.57
N CYS A 98 -8.02 -2.14 0.45
CA CYS A 98 -8.66 -2.36 1.75
C CYS A 98 -10.18 -2.45 1.61
N ALA A 99 -10.79 -1.53 0.88
CA ALA A 99 -12.23 -1.50 0.67
C ALA A 99 -12.75 -2.79 0.02
N GLU A 100 -12.07 -3.27 -1.02
CA GLU A 100 -12.43 -4.52 -1.70
C GLU A 100 -12.35 -5.75 -0.77
N LEU A 101 -11.42 -5.74 0.17
CA LEU A 101 -11.25 -6.83 1.13
C LEU A 101 -12.11 -6.68 2.38
N GLY A 102 -12.86 -5.59 2.52
CA GLY A 102 -13.63 -5.29 3.71
C GLY A 102 -12.77 -4.92 4.92
N LEU A 103 -11.56 -4.44 4.70
CA LEU A 103 -10.63 -4.02 5.74
C LEU A 103 -10.68 -2.50 5.91
N LYS A 104 -10.61 -2.04 7.16
CA LYS A 104 -10.57 -0.61 7.48
C LYS A 104 -9.15 -0.22 7.91
N PRO A 105 -8.52 0.79 7.28
CA PRO A 105 -7.26 1.34 7.78
C PRO A 105 -7.39 1.92 9.20
N PRO A 106 -6.37 1.78 10.04
CA PRO A 106 -5.11 1.07 9.78
C PRO A 106 -5.29 -0.45 9.85
N VAL A 107 -4.63 -1.15 8.92
CA VAL A 107 -4.73 -2.61 8.81
C VAL A 107 -3.54 -3.28 9.48
N SER A 108 -3.81 -4.35 10.21
CA SER A 108 -2.79 -5.24 10.76
C SER A 108 -3.39 -6.64 10.86
N THR A 109 -3.20 -7.45 9.83
CA THR A 109 -3.73 -8.81 9.75
C THR A 109 -2.84 -9.64 8.83
N PHE A 110 -3.24 -10.87 8.53
CA PHE A 110 -2.57 -11.71 7.55
C PHE A 110 -3.47 -11.93 6.33
N VAL A 111 -2.85 -11.98 5.17
CA VAL A 111 -3.50 -12.26 3.89
C VAL A 111 -2.70 -13.28 3.11
N ASP A 112 -3.34 -13.90 2.13
CA ASP A 112 -2.66 -14.76 1.16
C ASP A 112 -2.44 -14.00 -0.13
N VAL A 113 -1.26 -14.13 -0.73
CA VAL A 113 -0.91 -13.44 -1.97
C VAL A 113 -0.40 -14.41 -3.03
N ALA A 114 -0.71 -14.12 -4.28
CA ALA A 114 -0.22 -14.87 -5.42
C ALA A 114 -0.15 -13.96 -6.65
N TRP A 115 0.90 -14.11 -7.46
CA TRP A 115 0.95 -13.42 -8.76
C TRP A 115 -0.12 -13.96 -9.71
N LEU A 116 -0.71 -13.06 -10.47
CA LEU A 116 -1.54 -13.43 -11.61
C LEU A 116 -0.69 -13.71 -12.84
#